data_239e21fa5ef43aace898e9d877041925
#
_entry.id   239e21fa5ef43aace898e9d877041925
#
_cell.length_a   1.000
_cell.length_b   1.000
_cell.length_c   1.000
_cell.angle_alpha   90.00
_cell.angle_beta   90.00
_cell.angle_gamma   90.00
#
_symmetry.space_group_name_H-M   'P 1'
#
loop_
_entity.id
_entity.type
_entity.pdbx_description
1 polymer ?
#
loop_
_entity_poly.entity_id
_entity_poly.type
_entity_poly.pdbx_seq_one_letter_code
_entity_poly.pdbx_strand_id
1 'polypeptide(L)'
;GLQGSIDGVVGSVLAISSTEKPYPIRMRAVMGSTRARVNGTLLDPLHLKGEDLQFELEGADLAQLFPLLGVPLPPTPPYKLSGHLNHHGDVWAFRKFAGRVGNSDLAGDFAVDRAQKPQLITADLISRNLDMQDLGGFVGGDRGDAKASPKPPPSDKVLPREPFSLEKLRVANASVKFRGERVVTEKLPIEKLTVTLKLDNGVLTLEPLNFGVAGGNLVSQIRMDAREAIIKTRADIAVKQVRLEKLVPSFKISQVNAGVITGRVRLDTVGNNVARMLAEADGDAAVMMEGGSVSELLVRLINLDVANAIPVLLTGDRQLPVRCMVTHLKGVDGDFKVQTLVLDTGKAVVTGAGGVNFVNETLDLKLVSKSKGFSLAALRGPINIKGTFKDPKVGPDFQKAALRGAAAVALGLATSGIGAIIPLIDFGGAKDSDCKALIDEASGPAAPPPLHAAKR
;
A
#
# COMPACT_ATOMS: atom_id res chain seq x y z
N GLY A 1 -35.51 0.96 14.70
CA GLY A 1 -34.69 0.56 15.82
C GLY A 1 -34.33 -0.90 15.72
N LEU A 2 -33.10 -1.29 16.06
CA LEU A 2 -32.71 -2.69 16.15
C LEU A 2 -33.44 -3.33 17.35
N GLN A 3 -34.13 -4.44 17.14
CA GLN A 3 -34.71 -5.23 18.21
C GLN A 3 -33.57 -5.90 18.98
N GLY A 4 -33.63 -5.83 20.30
CA GLY A 4 -32.67 -6.47 21.22
C GLY A 4 -33.38 -7.13 22.39
N SER A 5 -32.73 -8.13 22.98
CA SER A 5 -33.15 -8.76 24.23
C SER A 5 -32.00 -8.76 25.23
N ILE A 6 -32.30 -8.57 26.50
CA ILE A 6 -31.36 -8.73 27.60
C ILE A 6 -31.99 -9.71 28.59
N ASP A 7 -31.26 -10.76 28.92
CA ASP A 7 -31.63 -11.74 29.94
C ASP A 7 -30.43 -11.98 30.87
N GLY A 8 -30.73 -12.35 32.12
CA GLY A 8 -29.67 -12.64 33.07
C GLY A 8 -30.12 -12.87 34.49
N VAL A 9 -29.15 -13.17 35.32
CA VAL A 9 -29.30 -13.34 36.76
C VAL A 9 -28.34 -12.38 37.45
N VAL A 10 -28.90 -11.65 38.39
CA VAL A 10 -28.15 -10.70 39.25
C VAL A 10 -28.33 -11.07 40.71
N GLY A 11 -27.53 -10.54 41.60
CA GLY A 11 -27.66 -10.73 43.03
C GLY A 11 -28.99 -10.24 43.60
N SER A 12 -29.22 -10.47 44.86
CA SER A 12 -30.45 -10.04 45.53
C SER A 12 -30.69 -8.53 45.45
N VAL A 13 -31.92 -8.12 45.18
CA VAL A 13 -32.32 -6.69 45.17
C VAL A 13 -31.95 -5.97 46.46
N LEU A 14 -32.04 -6.69 47.59
CA LEU A 14 -31.69 -6.14 48.92
C LEU A 14 -30.16 -5.86 49.07
N ALA A 15 -29.34 -6.51 48.29
CA ALA A 15 -27.89 -6.33 48.32
C ALA A 15 -27.37 -5.29 47.30
N ILE A 16 -28.24 -4.67 46.49
CA ILE A 16 -27.85 -3.75 45.41
C ILE A 16 -27.20 -2.46 45.92
N SER A 17 -27.57 -2.05 47.17
CA SER A 17 -27.01 -0.87 47.83
C SER A 17 -25.84 -1.19 48.75
N SER A 18 -25.45 -2.45 48.91
CA SER A 18 -24.35 -2.87 49.76
C SER A 18 -23.04 -2.76 48.98
N THR A 19 -22.07 -2.07 49.54
CA THR A 19 -20.70 -1.97 49.00
C THR A 19 -19.71 -2.88 49.71
N GLU A 20 -20.17 -3.67 50.70
CA GLU A 20 -19.32 -4.56 51.49
C GLU A 20 -19.11 -5.96 50.85
N LYS A 21 -20.04 -6.41 50.02
CA LYS A 21 -20.00 -7.73 49.42
C LYS A 21 -20.07 -7.64 47.90
N PRO A 22 -19.26 -8.46 47.18
CA PRO A 22 -19.33 -8.52 45.72
C PRO A 22 -20.74 -8.92 45.22
N TYR A 23 -21.31 -8.08 44.37
CA TYR A 23 -22.64 -8.30 43.78
C TYR A 23 -22.51 -9.08 42.49
N PRO A 24 -22.95 -10.34 42.41
CA PRO A 24 -22.77 -11.18 41.21
C PRO A 24 -23.66 -10.71 40.06
N ILE A 25 -23.11 -10.69 38.87
CA ILE A 25 -23.83 -10.40 37.62
C ILE A 25 -23.53 -11.49 36.59
N ARG A 26 -24.57 -11.99 35.95
CA ARG A 26 -24.48 -12.85 34.77
C ARG A 26 -25.55 -12.42 33.81
N MET A 27 -25.16 -11.76 32.74
CA MET A 27 -26.08 -11.19 31.75
C MET A 27 -25.70 -11.62 30.34
N ARG A 28 -26.72 -11.71 29.51
CA ARG A 28 -26.62 -11.92 28.07
C ARG A 28 -27.45 -10.85 27.38
N ALA A 29 -26.87 -10.19 26.39
CA ALA A 29 -27.56 -9.24 25.52
C ALA A 29 -27.43 -9.70 24.06
N VAL A 30 -28.50 -9.56 23.31
CA VAL A 30 -28.53 -9.80 21.87
C VAL A 30 -29.12 -8.57 21.19
N MET A 31 -28.43 -8.04 20.19
CA MET A 31 -28.88 -6.93 19.40
C MET A 31 -28.50 -7.15 17.93
N GLY A 32 -29.47 -7.47 17.11
CA GLY A 32 -29.23 -7.90 15.73
C GLY A 32 -28.32 -9.13 15.69
N SER A 33 -27.18 -9.03 14.99
CA SER A 33 -26.18 -10.10 14.94
C SER A 33 -25.18 -10.08 16.10
N THR A 34 -25.18 -9.04 16.92
CA THR A 34 -24.26 -8.87 18.04
C THR A 34 -24.77 -9.58 19.27
N ARG A 35 -23.92 -10.37 19.91
CA ARG A 35 -24.15 -11.04 21.19
C ARG A 35 -23.10 -10.65 22.18
N ALA A 36 -23.52 -10.20 23.35
CA ALA A 36 -22.66 -9.85 24.46
C ALA A 36 -22.98 -10.73 25.68
N ARG A 37 -21.96 -11.20 26.38
CA ARG A 37 -22.09 -11.89 27.66
C ARG A 37 -21.21 -11.20 28.69
N VAL A 38 -21.76 -10.98 29.87
CA VAL A 38 -21.08 -10.39 31.02
C VAL A 38 -21.19 -11.34 32.19
N ASN A 39 -20.08 -11.70 32.79
CA ASN A 39 -20.00 -12.50 34.00
C ASN A 39 -19.04 -11.87 34.99
N GLY A 40 -19.41 -11.80 36.26
CA GLY A 40 -18.51 -11.34 37.30
C GLY A 40 -19.19 -10.70 38.48
N THR A 41 -18.52 -9.76 39.12
CA THR A 41 -19.01 -9.08 40.32
C THR A 41 -18.78 -7.58 40.23
N LEU A 42 -19.69 -6.83 40.91
CA LEU A 42 -19.57 -5.39 41.17
C LEU A 42 -19.48 -5.15 42.68
N LEU A 43 -18.66 -4.19 43.11
CA LEU A 43 -18.64 -3.75 44.50
C LEU A 43 -19.69 -2.67 44.77
N ASP A 44 -19.96 -1.82 43.80
CA ASP A 44 -21.01 -0.80 43.84
C ASP A 44 -21.89 -0.90 42.59
N PRO A 45 -22.94 -1.73 42.60
CA PRO A 45 -23.78 -1.96 41.42
C PRO A 45 -24.51 -0.73 40.92
N LEU A 46 -24.88 0.22 41.84
CA LEU A 46 -25.61 1.43 41.47
C LEU A 46 -24.75 2.42 40.70
N HIS A 47 -23.44 2.42 40.96
CA HIS A 47 -22.47 3.30 40.27
C HIS A 47 -21.53 2.53 39.34
N LEU A 48 -21.77 1.23 39.10
CA LEU A 48 -20.94 0.35 38.29
C LEU A 48 -19.45 0.44 38.67
N LYS A 49 -19.14 0.33 39.99
CA LYS A 49 -17.74 0.41 40.46
C LYS A 49 -17.23 -0.90 41.01
N GLY A 50 -15.89 -1.06 40.99
CA GLY A 50 -15.22 -2.23 41.54
C GLY A 50 -15.50 -3.49 40.73
N GLU A 51 -15.42 -3.38 39.41
CA GLU A 51 -15.76 -4.44 38.47
C GLU A 51 -14.64 -5.46 38.35
N ASP A 52 -15.01 -6.74 38.43
CA ASP A 52 -14.28 -7.87 37.86
C ASP A 52 -15.25 -8.56 36.91
N LEU A 53 -15.41 -7.96 35.73
CA LEU A 53 -16.37 -8.41 34.73
C LEU A 53 -15.65 -9.04 33.53
N GLN A 54 -15.82 -10.35 33.36
CA GLN A 54 -15.49 -11.00 32.11
C GLN A 54 -16.54 -10.63 31.06
N PHE A 55 -16.08 -10.16 29.93
CA PHE A 55 -16.90 -9.71 28.83
C PHE A 55 -16.57 -10.49 27.57
N GLU A 56 -17.59 -11.12 26.98
CA GLU A 56 -17.48 -11.78 25.67
C GLU A 56 -18.36 -11.01 24.69
N LEU A 57 -17.84 -10.78 23.51
CA LEU A 57 -18.50 -10.05 22.44
C LEU A 57 -18.33 -10.79 21.12
N GLU A 58 -19.41 -11.13 20.42
CA GLU A 58 -19.39 -11.74 19.11
C GLU A 58 -20.42 -11.10 18.18
N GLY A 59 -20.12 -11.04 16.89
CA GLY A 59 -21.03 -10.45 15.91
C GLY A 59 -20.49 -10.55 14.48
N ALA A 60 -21.29 -10.05 13.54
CA ALA A 60 -20.96 -10.11 12.12
C ALA A 60 -20.02 -8.98 11.66
N ASP A 61 -20.06 -7.80 12.32
CA ASP A 61 -19.33 -6.61 11.92
C ASP A 61 -19.19 -5.64 13.11
N LEU A 62 -17.96 -5.21 13.42
CA LEU A 62 -17.69 -4.24 14.49
C LEU A 62 -18.37 -2.89 14.26
N ALA A 63 -18.63 -2.49 13.01
CA ALA A 63 -19.36 -1.27 12.71
C ALA A 63 -20.78 -1.26 13.29
N GLN A 64 -21.38 -2.41 13.54
CA GLN A 64 -22.70 -2.54 14.16
C GLN A 64 -22.72 -2.22 15.67
N LEU A 65 -21.53 -2.05 16.26
CA LEU A 65 -21.43 -1.62 17.67
C LEU A 65 -21.66 -0.11 17.86
N PHE A 66 -21.77 0.67 16.79
CA PHE A 66 -21.99 2.12 16.87
C PHE A 66 -23.13 2.53 17.82
N PRO A 67 -24.34 1.89 17.78
CA PRO A 67 -25.41 2.26 18.69
C PRO A 67 -25.10 2.02 20.18
N LEU A 68 -24.19 1.08 20.48
CA LEU A 68 -23.77 0.75 21.84
C LEU A 68 -22.64 1.65 22.33
N LEU A 69 -21.65 1.86 21.50
CA LEU A 69 -20.42 2.58 21.86
C LEU A 69 -20.51 4.09 21.63
N GLY A 70 -21.40 4.52 20.72
CA GLY A 70 -21.49 5.91 20.27
C GLY A 70 -20.29 6.37 19.45
N VAL A 71 -19.39 5.44 19.09
CA VAL A 71 -18.20 5.71 18.28
C VAL A 71 -18.21 4.84 17.02
N PRO A 72 -17.87 5.40 15.85
CA PRO A 72 -17.84 4.65 14.61
C PRO A 72 -16.62 3.77 14.56
N LEU A 73 -16.83 2.46 14.60
CA LEU A 73 -15.80 1.48 14.27
C LEU A 73 -15.82 1.20 12.77
N PRO A 74 -14.67 0.83 12.18
CA PRO A 74 -14.63 0.41 10.79
C PRO A 74 -15.39 -0.89 10.59
N PRO A 75 -15.92 -1.12 9.40
CA PRO A 75 -16.51 -2.41 9.06
C PRO A 75 -15.46 -3.52 9.07
N THR A 76 -15.85 -4.68 9.60
CA THR A 76 -14.98 -5.85 9.73
C THR A 76 -15.71 -7.14 9.33
N PRO A 77 -14.95 -8.23 9.06
CA PRO A 77 -15.52 -9.59 9.08
C PRO A 77 -16.11 -9.96 10.45
N PRO A 78 -16.80 -11.12 10.55
CA PRO A 78 -17.29 -11.64 11.81
C PRO A 78 -16.21 -11.71 12.88
N TYR A 79 -16.58 -11.35 14.10
CA TYR A 79 -15.64 -11.28 15.21
C TYR A 79 -16.14 -12.03 16.45
N LYS A 80 -15.17 -12.48 17.26
CA LYS A 80 -15.38 -13.02 18.60
C LYS A 80 -14.22 -12.63 19.49
N LEU A 81 -14.51 -11.85 20.52
CA LEU A 81 -13.54 -11.25 21.44
C LEU A 81 -13.95 -11.54 22.88
N SER A 82 -12.98 -11.76 23.75
CA SER A 82 -13.20 -11.93 25.18
C SER A 82 -12.12 -11.20 25.97
N GLY A 83 -12.48 -10.64 27.11
CA GLY A 83 -11.57 -9.86 27.96
C GLY A 83 -12.27 -9.33 29.20
N HIS A 84 -11.71 -8.32 29.82
CA HIS A 84 -12.25 -7.68 31.02
C HIS A 84 -12.85 -6.32 30.68
N LEU A 85 -14.11 -6.13 31.10
CA LEU A 85 -14.79 -4.85 30.98
C LEU A 85 -14.61 -4.07 32.28
N ASN A 86 -14.10 -2.86 32.18
CA ASN A 86 -13.95 -1.92 33.30
C ASN A 86 -14.68 -0.62 32.99
N HIS A 87 -15.27 -0.02 34.02
CA HIS A 87 -15.93 1.26 33.96
C HIS A 87 -15.45 2.16 35.08
N HIS A 88 -14.99 3.37 34.78
CA HIS A 88 -14.57 4.35 35.75
C HIS A 88 -14.97 5.76 35.30
N GLY A 89 -15.92 6.36 35.99
CA GLY A 89 -16.50 7.65 35.58
C GLY A 89 -17.11 7.53 34.17
N ASP A 90 -16.66 8.35 33.24
CA ASP A 90 -17.12 8.34 31.87
C ASP A 90 -16.27 7.45 30.94
N VAL A 91 -15.29 6.71 31.49
CA VAL A 91 -14.39 5.85 30.72
C VAL A 91 -14.86 4.40 30.76
N TRP A 92 -15.13 3.84 29.59
CA TRP A 92 -15.37 2.42 29.39
C TRP A 92 -14.14 1.78 28.77
N ALA A 93 -13.62 0.72 29.37
CA ALA A 93 -12.42 0.06 28.91
C ALA A 93 -12.60 -1.45 28.77
N PHE A 94 -12.22 -2.00 27.63
CA PHE A 94 -12.11 -3.42 27.37
C PHE A 94 -10.64 -3.79 27.43
N ARG A 95 -10.24 -4.42 28.53
CA ARG A 95 -8.84 -4.67 28.88
C ARG A 95 -8.45 -6.12 28.63
N LYS A 96 -7.18 -6.30 28.23
CA LYS A 96 -6.58 -7.62 27.98
C LYS A 96 -7.49 -8.52 27.17
N PHE A 97 -8.19 -7.91 26.21
CA PHE A 97 -9.03 -8.72 25.36
C PHE A 97 -8.20 -9.52 24.35
N ALA A 98 -8.72 -10.67 23.97
CA ALA A 98 -8.17 -11.51 22.91
C ALA A 98 -9.30 -12.20 22.15
N GLY A 99 -9.06 -12.51 20.88
CA GLY A 99 -10.01 -13.24 20.05
C GLY A 99 -9.68 -13.19 18.58
N ARG A 100 -10.72 -13.19 17.75
CA ARG A 100 -10.59 -13.20 16.29
C ARG A 100 -11.49 -12.17 15.65
N VAL A 101 -11.00 -11.63 14.52
CA VAL A 101 -11.75 -10.79 13.58
C VAL A 101 -11.46 -11.36 12.20
N GLY A 102 -12.42 -12.03 11.57
CA GLY A 102 -12.19 -12.81 10.36
C GLY A 102 -11.16 -13.93 10.57
N ASN A 103 -10.13 -13.93 9.74
CA ASN A 103 -9.01 -14.87 9.83
C ASN A 103 -7.90 -14.38 10.78
N SER A 104 -7.93 -13.09 11.15
CA SER A 104 -6.94 -12.46 12.02
C SER A 104 -7.21 -12.73 13.48
N ASP A 105 -6.16 -12.95 14.26
CA ASP A 105 -6.23 -12.81 15.71
C ASP A 105 -6.11 -11.32 16.08
N LEU A 106 -6.77 -10.95 17.18
CA LEU A 106 -6.70 -9.58 17.70
C LEU A 106 -6.67 -9.62 19.21
N ALA A 107 -5.73 -8.91 19.82
CA ALA A 107 -5.61 -8.78 21.25
C ALA A 107 -5.19 -7.35 21.63
N GLY A 108 -5.42 -6.97 22.89
CA GLY A 108 -4.98 -5.67 23.40
C GLY A 108 -5.93 -5.02 24.38
N ASP A 109 -5.87 -3.71 24.40
CA ASP A 109 -6.69 -2.84 25.20
C ASP A 109 -7.42 -1.83 24.32
N PHE A 110 -8.66 -1.55 24.66
CA PHE A 110 -9.51 -0.55 24.01
C PHE A 110 -10.26 0.23 25.06
N ALA A 111 -10.37 1.56 24.93
CA ALA A 111 -11.17 2.36 25.82
C ALA A 111 -11.84 3.53 25.08
N VAL A 112 -12.98 3.96 25.61
CA VAL A 112 -13.75 5.12 25.15
C VAL A 112 -13.95 6.05 26.35
N ASP A 113 -13.44 7.26 26.26
CA ASP A 113 -13.68 8.35 27.20
C ASP A 113 -14.81 9.24 26.66
N ARG A 114 -15.96 9.21 27.32
CA ARG A 114 -17.17 9.93 26.92
C ARG A 114 -17.28 11.33 27.56
N ALA A 115 -16.40 11.67 28.53
CA ALA A 115 -16.31 13.00 29.08
C ALA A 115 -15.78 14.00 28.05
N GLN A 116 -14.95 13.56 27.14
CA GLN A 116 -14.39 14.40 26.07
C GLN A 116 -15.41 14.62 24.94
N LYS A 117 -15.33 15.79 24.30
CA LYS A 117 -16.16 16.15 23.15
C LYS A 117 -15.30 16.73 22.04
N PRO A 118 -15.14 16.00 20.91
CA PRO A 118 -15.61 14.64 20.60
C PRO A 118 -15.04 13.58 21.56
N GLN A 119 -15.76 12.45 21.70
CA GLN A 119 -15.32 11.30 22.52
C GLN A 119 -13.92 10.85 22.10
N LEU A 120 -13.10 10.43 23.09
CA LEU A 120 -11.75 9.93 22.80
C LEU A 120 -11.72 8.40 22.84
N ILE A 121 -11.30 7.81 21.74
CA ILE A 121 -10.97 6.40 21.62
C ILE A 121 -9.48 6.22 21.87
N THR A 122 -9.10 5.30 22.74
CA THR A 122 -7.72 4.84 22.91
C THR A 122 -7.62 3.35 22.67
N ALA A 123 -6.60 2.90 21.94
CA ALA A 123 -6.38 1.48 21.74
C ALA A 123 -4.89 1.16 21.61
N ASP A 124 -4.47 0.03 22.19
CA ASP A 124 -3.17 -0.61 21.96
C ASP A 124 -3.44 -2.06 21.55
N LEU A 125 -3.22 -2.35 20.28
CA LEU A 125 -3.68 -3.58 19.64
C LEU A 125 -2.50 -4.34 19.04
N ILE A 126 -2.60 -5.67 19.12
CA ILE A 126 -1.64 -6.58 18.50
C ILE A 126 -2.37 -7.71 17.77
N SER A 127 -1.86 -8.06 16.59
CA SER A 127 -2.21 -9.27 15.85
C SER A 127 -0.93 -10.05 15.56
N ARG A 128 -0.89 -11.32 15.92
CA ARG A 128 0.23 -12.22 15.59
C ARG A 128 0.11 -12.76 14.17
N ASN A 129 -1.13 -12.98 13.71
CA ASN A 129 -1.45 -13.37 12.35
C ASN A 129 -2.54 -12.44 11.81
N LEU A 130 -2.13 -11.47 11.01
CA LEU A 130 -3.01 -10.48 10.40
C LEU A 130 -3.26 -10.86 8.95
N ASP A 131 -4.50 -11.12 8.58
CA ASP A 131 -4.93 -11.23 7.19
C ASP A 131 -5.30 -9.85 6.66
N MET A 132 -4.60 -9.39 5.61
CA MET A 132 -4.86 -8.07 5.03
C MET A 132 -6.26 -7.92 4.45
N GLN A 133 -6.92 -9.01 4.08
CA GLN A 133 -8.31 -8.97 3.60
C GLN A 133 -9.27 -8.52 4.72
N ASP A 134 -8.99 -8.85 5.98
CA ASP A 134 -9.79 -8.42 7.12
C ASP A 134 -9.71 -6.90 7.37
N LEU A 135 -8.68 -6.24 6.84
CA LEU A 135 -8.50 -4.78 6.90
C LEU A 135 -9.16 -4.02 5.74
N GLY A 136 -9.82 -4.71 4.80
CA GLY A 136 -10.42 -4.09 3.62
C GLY A 136 -11.33 -2.90 3.96
N GLY A 137 -12.10 -2.99 5.02
CA GLY A 137 -12.98 -1.91 5.50
C GLY A 137 -12.26 -0.66 6.01
N PHE A 138 -10.94 -0.72 6.30
CA PHE A 138 -10.13 0.42 6.74
C PHE A 138 -9.55 1.21 5.57
N VAL A 139 -9.29 0.55 4.44
CA VAL A 139 -8.62 1.16 3.28
C VAL A 139 -9.55 1.39 2.08
N GLY A 140 -10.87 1.25 2.27
CA GLY A 140 -11.84 1.41 1.16
C GLY A 140 -11.73 0.29 0.12
N GLY A 141 -11.23 -0.89 0.51
CA GLY A 141 -11.18 -2.08 -0.34
C GLY A 141 -12.48 -2.86 -0.32
N ASP A 142 -12.71 -3.62 -1.39
CA ASP A 142 -13.89 -4.48 -1.55
C ASP A 142 -13.95 -5.50 -0.41
N ARG A 143 -15.07 -5.56 0.30
CA ARG A 143 -15.30 -6.62 1.29
C ARG A 143 -15.53 -7.92 0.52
N GLY A 144 -14.83 -8.96 0.88
CA GLY A 144 -15.09 -10.31 0.42
C GLY A 144 -16.45 -10.90 0.84
N ASP A 145 -17.44 -10.05 1.18
CA ASP A 145 -18.79 -10.47 1.52
C ASP A 145 -19.59 -10.82 0.26
N ALA A 146 -19.73 -12.10 0.03
CA ALA A 146 -20.43 -12.71 -1.09
C ALA A 146 -21.94 -12.39 -1.17
N LYS A 147 -22.49 -11.43 -0.41
CA LYS A 147 -23.95 -11.19 -0.33
C LYS A 147 -24.47 -9.77 -0.50
N ALA A 148 -23.66 -8.76 -0.72
CA ALA A 148 -24.20 -7.40 -0.80
C ALA A 148 -23.41 -6.51 -1.77
N SER A 149 -23.66 -6.64 -3.01
CA SER A 149 -23.73 -5.64 -4.10
C SER A 149 -23.46 -6.35 -5.43
N PRO A 150 -24.16 -6.02 -6.51
CA PRO A 150 -23.79 -6.52 -7.82
C PRO A 150 -22.32 -6.16 -8.05
N LYS A 151 -21.50 -7.14 -8.47
CA LYS A 151 -20.12 -6.86 -8.90
C LYS A 151 -20.16 -5.67 -9.85
N PRO A 152 -19.40 -4.60 -9.58
CA PRO A 152 -19.33 -3.50 -10.52
C PRO A 152 -18.93 -4.05 -11.90
N PRO A 153 -19.42 -3.47 -12.99
CA PRO A 153 -19.05 -3.92 -14.32
C PRO A 153 -17.53 -3.93 -14.46
N PRO A 154 -16.95 -4.87 -15.24
CA PRO A 154 -15.51 -4.98 -15.40
C PRO A 154 -14.94 -3.61 -15.81
N SER A 155 -14.20 -3.02 -14.90
CA SER A 155 -13.54 -1.72 -15.10
C SER A 155 -12.07 -1.96 -15.45
N ASP A 156 -11.52 -1.14 -16.33
CA ASP A 156 -10.08 -1.09 -16.61
C ASP A 156 -9.30 -0.34 -15.52
N LYS A 157 -10.02 0.13 -14.50
CA LYS A 157 -9.50 0.88 -13.36
C LYS A 157 -9.17 -0.06 -12.20
N VAL A 158 -8.04 0.19 -11.54
CA VAL A 158 -7.53 -0.64 -10.42
C VAL A 158 -7.46 0.12 -9.09
N LEU A 159 -7.51 1.45 -9.12
CA LEU A 159 -7.41 2.26 -7.90
C LEU A 159 -8.74 2.27 -7.12
N PRO A 160 -8.70 2.15 -5.77
CA PRO A 160 -9.89 2.19 -4.93
C PRO A 160 -10.68 3.51 -5.06
N ARG A 161 -12.00 3.39 -5.24
CA ARG A 161 -12.90 4.53 -5.48
C ARG A 161 -13.93 4.75 -4.38
N GLU A 162 -13.98 3.86 -3.39
CA GLU A 162 -14.87 3.99 -2.24
C GLU A 162 -14.50 5.24 -1.43
N PRO A 163 -15.47 6.13 -1.14
CA PRO A 163 -15.20 7.35 -0.42
C PRO A 163 -14.91 7.09 1.05
N PHE A 164 -13.98 7.86 1.62
CA PHE A 164 -13.80 7.94 3.05
C PHE A 164 -15.02 8.63 3.71
N SER A 165 -15.46 8.12 4.85
CA SER A 165 -16.56 8.72 5.59
C SER A 165 -16.07 9.91 6.40
N LEU A 166 -16.33 11.13 5.91
CA LEU A 166 -16.01 12.38 6.62
C LEU A 166 -16.70 12.48 7.97
N GLU A 167 -17.94 12.01 8.07
CA GLU A 167 -18.70 12.01 9.32
C GLU A 167 -17.96 11.18 10.38
N LYS A 168 -17.51 9.97 10.03
CA LYS A 168 -16.76 9.11 10.97
C LYS A 168 -15.44 9.74 11.43
N LEU A 169 -14.77 10.51 10.56
CA LEU A 169 -13.54 11.20 10.93
C LEU A 169 -13.76 12.42 11.84
N ARG A 170 -14.99 12.92 11.98
CA ARG A 170 -15.31 14.13 12.77
C ARG A 170 -16.03 13.84 14.07
N VAL A 171 -16.64 12.68 14.21
CA VAL A 171 -17.53 12.37 15.34
C VAL A 171 -16.79 11.91 16.59
N ALA A 172 -15.53 11.48 16.46
CA ALA A 172 -14.71 11.02 17.57
C ALA A 172 -13.24 11.40 17.37
N ASN A 173 -12.51 11.55 18.46
CA ASN A 173 -11.06 11.57 18.49
C ASN A 173 -10.52 10.16 18.73
N ALA A 174 -9.32 9.88 18.27
CA ALA A 174 -8.73 8.57 18.48
C ALA A 174 -7.20 8.62 18.64
N SER A 175 -6.67 7.73 19.48
CA SER A 175 -5.25 7.44 19.62
C SER A 175 -5.07 5.92 19.62
N VAL A 176 -4.63 5.37 18.50
CA VAL A 176 -4.55 3.93 18.28
C VAL A 176 -3.13 3.54 17.95
N LYS A 177 -2.61 2.56 18.67
CA LYS A 177 -1.38 1.83 18.31
C LYS A 177 -1.76 0.43 17.85
N PHE A 178 -1.23 0.01 16.73
CA PHE A 178 -1.47 -1.33 16.19
C PHE A 178 -0.16 -1.96 15.74
N ARG A 179 0.03 -3.23 16.06
CA ARG A 179 1.18 -4.05 15.64
C ARG A 179 0.69 -5.36 15.05
N GLY A 180 1.04 -5.61 13.79
CA GLY A 180 0.87 -6.89 13.12
C GLY A 180 2.24 -7.58 12.99
N GLU A 181 2.41 -8.76 13.62
CA GLU A 181 3.71 -9.45 13.62
C GLU A 181 3.94 -10.24 12.34
N ARG A 182 2.95 -10.97 11.89
CA ARG A 182 2.92 -11.71 10.64
C ARG A 182 1.73 -11.25 9.81
N VAL A 183 2.00 -10.78 8.60
CA VAL A 183 0.96 -10.27 7.73
C VAL A 183 0.77 -11.24 6.56
N VAL A 184 -0.46 -11.74 6.40
CA VAL A 184 -0.85 -12.62 5.29
C VAL A 184 -1.41 -11.77 4.17
N THR A 185 -0.82 -11.87 2.97
CA THR A 185 -1.27 -11.18 1.76
C THR A 185 -1.20 -12.13 0.57
N GLU A 186 -2.03 -11.92 -0.44
CA GLU A 186 -2.01 -12.73 -1.66
C GLU A 186 -0.88 -12.37 -2.62
N LYS A 187 -0.45 -11.12 -2.65
CA LYS A 187 0.39 -10.58 -3.73
C LYS A 187 1.71 -9.98 -3.28
N LEU A 188 1.77 -9.41 -2.08
CA LEU A 188 2.97 -8.71 -1.60
C LEU A 188 3.53 -9.38 -0.36
N PRO A 189 4.84 -9.64 -0.28
CA PRO A 189 5.47 -10.24 0.90
C PRO A 189 5.60 -9.20 2.02
N ILE A 190 4.49 -8.87 2.70
CA ILE A 190 4.49 -7.98 3.87
C ILE A 190 4.84 -8.81 5.12
N GLU A 191 5.82 -8.36 5.88
CA GLU A 191 6.36 -9.11 7.03
C GLU A 191 5.82 -8.59 8.36
N LYS A 192 5.82 -7.29 8.56
CA LYS A 192 5.42 -6.63 9.81
C LYS A 192 4.65 -5.37 9.51
N LEU A 193 3.71 -5.03 10.37
CA LEU A 193 2.94 -3.78 10.30
C LEU A 193 3.00 -3.07 11.64
N THR A 194 3.34 -1.79 11.65
CA THR A 194 3.25 -0.93 12.82
C THR A 194 2.53 0.35 12.43
N VAL A 195 1.46 0.66 13.14
CA VAL A 195 0.65 1.86 12.91
C VAL A 195 0.47 2.60 14.22
N THR A 196 0.76 3.89 14.21
CA THR A 196 0.28 4.82 15.22
C THR A 196 -0.66 5.81 14.53
N LEU A 197 -1.91 5.77 14.93
CA LEU A 197 -2.97 6.61 14.40
C LEU A 197 -3.38 7.63 15.46
N LYS A 198 -3.41 8.89 15.09
CA LYS A 198 -4.02 9.96 15.87
C LYS A 198 -5.09 10.64 15.03
N LEU A 199 -6.30 10.68 15.54
CA LEU A 199 -7.41 11.44 14.96
C LEU A 199 -7.80 12.53 15.97
N ASP A 200 -7.67 13.76 15.55
CA ASP A 200 -7.91 14.92 16.39
C ASP A 200 -8.73 15.96 15.63
N ASN A 201 -9.99 16.14 16.03
CA ASN A 201 -10.92 17.10 15.44
C ASN A 201 -10.95 17.06 13.90
N GLY A 202 -11.09 15.85 13.33
CA GLY A 202 -11.16 15.64 11.88
C GLY A 202 -9.82 15.61 11.16
N VAL A 203 -8.70 15.70 11.87
CA VAL A 203 -7.35 15.54 11.31
C VAL A 203 -6.79 14.17 11.69
N LEU A 204 -6.65 13.30 10.71
CA LEU A 204 -6.04 11.99 10.86
C LEU A 204 -4.54 12.08 10.58
N THR A 205 -3.72 11.57 11.49
CA THR A 205 -2.28 11.42 11.33
C THR A 205 -1.92 9.95 11.54
N LEU A 206 -1.20 9.36 10.59
CA LEU A 206 -0.59 8.04 10.67
C LEU A 206 0.93 8.25 10.76
N GLU A 207 1.49 8.13 11.96
CA GLU A 207 2.91 8.38 12.21
C GLU A 207 3.41 7.53 13.40
N PRO A 208 4.12 6.42 13.11
CA PRO A 208 4.40 5.88 11.79
C PRO A 208 3.24 5.04 11.21
N LEU A 209 3.25 4.86 9.88
CA LEU A 209 2.64 3.74 9.19
C LEU A 209 3.79 2.98 8.51
N ASN A 210 4.30 1.96 9.19
CA ASN A 210 5.47 1.20 8.74
C ASN A 210 5.12 -0.25 8.49
N PHE A 211 5.71 -0.82 7.47
CA PHE A 211 5.63 -2.26 7.24
C PHE A 211 6.91 -2.79 6.59
N GLY A 212 7.28 -4.00 6.98
CA GLY A 212 8.32 -4.78 6.32
C GLY A 212 7.80 -5.29 4.98
N VAL A 213 8.59 -5.18 3.93
CA VAL A 213 8.26 -5.70 2.62
C VAL A 213 9.51 -6.22 1.92
N ALA A 214 9.46 -7.46 1.45
CA ALA A 214 10.54 -8.07 0.67
C ALA A 214 11.94 -7.95 1.34
N GLY A 215 12.00 -8.07 2.68
CA GLY A 215 13.23 -7.95 3.47
C GLY A 215 13.76 -6.54 3.68
N GLY A 216 13.03 -5.53 3.24
CA GLY A 216 13.25 -4.11 3.52
C GLY A 216 12.09 -3.52 4.32
N ASN A 217 12.02 -2.18 4.37
CA ASN A 217 10.98 -1.47 5.11
C ASN A 217 10.38 -0.33 4.29
N LEU A 218 9.07 -0.17 4.39
CA LEU A 218 8.38 1.08 4.10
C LEU A 218 8.16 1.84 5.40
N VAL A 219 8.52 3.12 5.38
CA VAL A 219 8.33 4.05 6.50
C VAL A 219 7.51 5.21 5.98
N SER A 220 6.31 5.40 6.53
CA SER A 220 5.37 6.37 6.01
C SER A 220 4.84 7.29 7.09
N GLN A 221 4.64 8.55 6.73
CA GLN A 221 3.92 9.56 7.49
C GLN A 221 2.81 10.10 6.61
N ILE A 222 1.56 9.97 7.04
CA ILE A 222 0.40 10.42 6.29
C ILE A 222 -0.44 11.31 7.19
N ARG A 223 -0.77 12.50 6.70
CA ARG A 223 -1.67 13.43 7.34
C ARG A 223 -2.84 13.74 6.43
N MET A 224 -4.06 13.54 6.92
CA MET A 224 -5.31 13.78 6.21
C MET A 224 -6.14 14.79 7.00
N ASP A 225 -6.45 15.93 6.42
CA ASP A 225 -7.32 16.94 7.01
C ASP A 225 -8.72 16.84 6.41
N ALA A 226 -9.65 16.29 7.19
CA ALA A 226 -11.04 16.04 6.81
C ALA A 226 -12.02 17.08 7.38
N ARG A 227 -11.55 18.24 7.84
CA ARG A 227 -12.40 19.30 8.40
C ARG A 227 -13.27 20.00 7.35
N GLU A 228 -12.82 19.99 6.09
CA GLU A 228 -13.58 20.52 4.95
C GLU A 228 -14.29 19.39 4.19
N ALA A 229 -15.10 19.73 3.18
CA ALA A 229 -15.84 18.77 2.36
C ALA A 229 -14.93 17.85 1.52
N ILE A 230 -13.73 18.31 1.22
CA ILE A 230 -12.70 17.55 0.49
C ILE A 230 -11.50 17.37 1.41
N ILE A 231 -11.03 16.14 1.54
CA ILE A 231 -9.86 15.80 2.36
C ILE A 231 -8.61 16.33 1.67
N LYS A 232 -7.78 17.05 2.44
CA LYS A 232 -6.42 17.46 2.04
C LYS A 232 -5.44 16.46 2.65
N THR A 233 -4.60 15.85 1.84
CA THR A 233 -3.68 14.80 2.28
C THR A 233 -2.25 15.15 1.91
N ARG A 234 -1.33 14.97 2.88
CA ARG A 234 0.11 14.92 2.66
C ARG A 234 0.63 13.54 3.01
N ALA A 235 1.43 12.96 2.14
CA ALA A 235 2.05 11.66 2.35
C ALA A 235 3.56 11.75 2.08
N ASP A 236 4.37 11.34 3.06
CA ASP A 236 5.81 11.14 2.95
C ASP A 236 6.09 9.65 3.16
N ILE A 237 6.67 9.01 2.15
CA ILE A 237 6.93 7.57 2.15
C ILE A 237 8.40 7.34 1.80
N ALA A 238 9.12 6.64 2.67
CA ALA A 238 10.49 6.19 2.42
C ALA A 238 10.51 4.67 2.23
N VAL A 239 11.06 4.22 1.12
CA VAL A 239 11.36 2.82 0.81
C VAL A 239 12.80 2.56 1.17
N LYS A 240 13.08 1.59 2.06
CA LYS A 240 14.42 1.31 2.57
C LYS A 240 14.79 -0.14 2.34
N GLN A 241 15.84 -0.38 1.59
CA GLN A 241 16.49 -1.68 1.42
C GLN A 241 15.54 -2.82 0.97
N VAL A 242 14.59 -2.53 0.10
CA VAL A 242 13.65 -3.53 -0.43
C VAL A 242 14.36 -4.38 -1.49
N ARG A 243 14.32 -5.68 -1.36
CA ARG A 243 14.97 -6.62 -2.28
C ARG A 243 14.06 -6.92 -3.47
N LEU A 244 14.54 -6.60 -4.67
CA LEU A 244 13.75 -6.72 -5.89
C LEU A 244 13.33 -8.17 -6.20
N GLU A 245 14.20 -9.14 -5.93
CA GLU A 245 13.94 -10.56 -6.16
C GLU A 245 12.77 -11.10 -5.32
N LYS A 246 12.48 -10.47 -4.18
CA LYS A 246 11.35 -10.85 -3.33
C LYS A 246 10.05 -10.16 -3.71
N LEU A 247 10.11 -9.01 -4.41
CA LEU A 247 8.91 -8.29 -4.87
C LEU A 247 8.23 -8.98 -6.05
N VAL A 248 8.99 -9.65 -6.91
CA VAL A 248 8.50 -10.20 -8.18
C VAL A 248 8.85 -11.69 -8.30
N PRO A 249 8.19 -12.56 -7.50
CA PRO A 249 8.47 -14.00 -7.50
C PRO A 249 8.22 -14.68 -8.87
N SER A 250 7.36 -14.08 -9.71
CA SER A 250 6.97 -14.61 -11.03
C SER A 250 8.09 -14.54 -12.07
N PHE A 251 9.03 -13.62 -11.93
CA PHE A 251 10.25 -13.70 -12.70
C PHE A 251 11.13 -14.76 -12.02
N LYS A 252 11.37 -15.90 -12.66
CA LYS A 252 12.31 -16.95 -12.22
C LYS A 252 13.76 -16.42 -12.11
N ILE A 253 13.93 -15.25 -11.52
CA ILE A 253 15.20 -14.61 -11.16
C ILE A 253 15.72 -15.22 -9.84
N SER A 254 15.24 -16.40 -9.48
CA SER A 254 15.29 -17.01 -8.15
C SER A 254 16.68 -17.43 -7.65
N GLN A 255 17.75 -17.10 -8.34
CA GLN A 255 19.11 -17.42 -7.85
C GLN A 255 20.09 -16.26 -7.88
N VAL A 256 19.60 -15.02 -8.04
CA VAL A 256 20.49 -13.87 -8.21
C VAL A 256 20.05 -12.72 -7.34
N ASN A 257 21.04 -12.04 -6.76
CA ASN A 257 20.87 -10.80 -6.04
C ASN A 257 20.42 -9.70 -7.03
N ALA A 258 19.11 -9.59 -7.27
CA ALA A 258 18.55 -8.65 -8.24
C ALA A 258 18.71 -7.18 -7.85
N GLY A 259 19.23 -6.93 -6.65
CA GLY A 259 19.53 -5.60 -6.15
C GLY A 259 18.60 -5.12 -5.05
N VAL A 260 19.03 -4.05 -4.40
CA VAL A 260 18.34 -3.42 -3.27
C VAL A 260 17.80 -2.07 -3.68
N ILE A 261 16.48 -1.90 -3.56
CA ILE A 261 15.79 -0.67 -3.88
C ILE A 261 15.69 0.22 -2.65
N THR A 262 16.04 1.47 -2.82
CA THR A 262 15.78 2.56 -1.90
C THR A 262 14.99 3.65 -2.64
N GLY A 263 14.12 4.37 -1.96
CA GLY A 263 13.34 5.39 -2.63
C GLY A 263 12.56 6.28 -1.68
N ARG A 264 11.93 7.29 -2.23
CA ARG A 264 11.04 8.20 -1.51
C ARG A 264 9.89 8.62 -2.42
N VAL A 265 8.75 8.89 -1.80
CA VAL A 265 7.59 9.46 -2.46
C VAL A 265 7.03 10.55 -1.55
N ARG A 266 6.79 11.74 -2.09
CA ARG A 266 6.12 12.84 -1.42
C ARG A 266 4.95 13.29 -2.26
N LEU A 267 3.79 13.33 -1.63
CA LEU A 267 2.55 13.72 -2.31
C LEU A 267 1.80 14.72 -1.45
N ASP A 268 1.34 15.79 -2.08
CA ASP A 268 0.29 16.68 -1.59
C ASP A 268 -0.91 16.51 -2.51
N THR A 269 -2.09 16.25 -1.94
CA THR A 269 -3.24 15.90 -2.76
C THR A 269 -4.56 16.23 -2.08
N VAL A 270 -5.64 16.22 -2.87
CA VAL A 270 -7.01 16.43 -2.41
C VAL A 270 -7.93 15.35 -2.96
N GLY A 271 -8.92 14.94 -2.17
CA GLY A 271 -9.91 13.95 -2.62
C GLY A 271 -10.50 13.14 -1.49
N ASN A 272 -11.65 12.53 -1.75
CA ASN A 272 -12.38 11.74 -0.74
C ASN A 272 -12.26 10.23 -0.96
N ASN A 273 -11.42 9.79 -1.89
CA ASN A 273 -11.03 8.38 -2.09
C ASN A 273 -9.63 8.31 -2.69
N VAL A 274 -9.02 7.13 -2.66
CA VAL A 274 -7.63 6.91 -3.11
C VAL A 274 -7.45 7.27 -4.59
N ALA A 275 -8.37 6.86 -5.47
CA ALA A 275 -8.28 7.16 -6.89
C ALA A 275 -8.31 8.67 -7.15
N ARG A 276 -9.19 9.40 -6.47
CA ARG A 276 -9.27 10.85 -6.60
C ARG A 276 -8.04 11.55 -6.03
N MET A 277 -7.55 11.10 -4.88
CA MET A 277 -6.32 11.63 -4.30
C MET A 277 -5.15 11.48 -5.26
N LEU A 278 -4.95 10.31 -5.84
CA LEU A 278 -3.85 10.11 -6.80
C LEU A 278 -4.06 10.89 -8.10
N ALA A 279 -5.30 11.07 -8.54
CA ALA A 279 -5.63 11.87 -9.73
C ALA A 279 -5.39 13.38 -9.54
N GLU A 280 -5.38 13.87 -8.31
CA GLU A 280 -5.15 15.28 -7.96
C GLU A 280 -3.78 15.45 -7.23
N ALA A 281 -2.89 14.46 -7.34
CA ALA A 281 -1.64 14.46 -6.62
C ALA A 281 -0.59 15.34 -7.30
N ASP A 282 0.01 16.22 -6.49
CA ASP A 282 1.25 16.91 -6.79
C ASP A 282 2.38 16.28 -5.98
N GLY A 283 3.56 16.20 -6.55
CA GLY A 283 4.70 15.71 -5.78
C GLY A 283 5.82 15.10 -6.59
N ASP A 284 6.63 14.33 -5.91
CA ASP A 284 7.77 13.64 -6.51
C ASP A 284 7.92 12.21 -5.98
N ALA A 285 8.44 11.35 -6.83
CA ALA A 285 8.81 9.99 -6.49
C ALA A 285 10.19 9.67 -7.05
N ALA A 286 11.10 9.25 -6.20
CA ALA A 286 12.44 8.83 -6.59
C ALA A 286 12.68 7.40 -6.13
N VAL A 287 13.19 6.55 -7.02
CA VAL A 287 13.57 5.17 -6.75
C VAL A 287 14.99 4.96 -7.26
N MET A 288 15.83 4.39 -6.42
CA MET A 288 17.24 4.15 -6.69
C MET A 288 17.60 2.71 -6.35
N MET A 289 18.53 2.14 -7.09
CA MET A 289 19.14 0.86 -6.81
C MET A 289 20.63 0.96 -7.07
N GLU A 290 21.42 0.57 -6.10
CA GLU A 290 22.86 0.40 -6.23
C GLU A 290 23.21 -1.07 -6.21
N GLY A 291 24.02 -1.49 -7.18
CA GLY A 291 24.42 -2.89 -7.30
C GLY A 291 23.26 -3.82 -7.70
N GLY A 292 23.49 -5.11 -7.53
CA GLY A 292 22.59 -6.15 -7.99
C GLY A 292 22.94 -6.65 -9.39
N SER A 293 22.02 -7.40 -9.99
CA SER A 293 22.20 -7.94 -11.33
C SER A 293 20.87 -8.02 -12.06
N VAL A 294 20.94 -7.93 -13.38
CA VAL A 294 19.81 -8.14 -14.30
C VAL A 294 20.15 -9.22 -15.32
N SER A 295 19.14 -9.88 -15.84
CA SER A 295 19.25 -10.86 -16.90
C SER A 295 19.92 -10.27 -18.15
N GLU A 296 20.99 -10.89 -18.65
CA GLU A 296 21.63 -10.51 -19.91
C GLU A 296 20.65 -10.66 -21.07
N LEU A 297 19.84 -11.70 -21.05
CA LEU A 297 18.80 -11.91 -22.04
C LEU A 297 17.80 -10.73 -22.05
N LEU A 298 17.36 -10.28 -20.89
CA LEU A 298 16.44 -9.14 -20.78
C LEU A 298 17.07 -7.87 -21.36
N VAL A 299 18.33 -7.57 -21.01
CA VAL A 299 19.05 -6.39 -21.52
C VAL A 299 19.23 -6.47 -23.03
N ARG A 300 19.53 -7.65 -23.58
CA ARG A 300 19.66 -7.86 -25.02
C ARG A 300 18.32 -7.75 -25.75
N LEU A 301 17.23 -8.27 -25.17
CA LEU A 301 15.89 -8.11 -25.72
C LEU A 301 15.45 -6.64 -25.74
N ILE A 302 15.78 -5.89 -24.70
CA ILE A 302 15.53 -4.43 -24.64
C ILE A 302 16.33 -3.69 -25.73
N ASN A 303 17.55 -4.17 -26.04
CA ASN A 303 18.36 -3.65 -27.15
C ASN A 303 17.89 -4.14 -28.53
N LEU A 304 16.92 -5.05 -28.60
CA LEU A 304 16.57 -5.79 -29.81
C LEU A 304 17.80 -6.47 -30.49
N ASP A 305 18.75 -6.86 -29.67
CA ASP A 305 19.99 -7.54 -30.11
C ASP A 305 19.74 -9.03 -30.22
N VAL A 306 18.95 -9.40 -31.25
CA VAL A 306 18.47 -10.78 -31.46
C VAL A 306 19.65 -11.73 -31.73
N ALA A 307 20.67 -11.30 -32.48
CA ALA A 307 21.79 -12.16 -32.80
C ALA A 307 22.59 -12.59 -31.57
N ASN A 308 22.80 -11.70 -30.62
CA ASN A 308 23.49 -12.01 -29.36
C ASN A 308 22.56 -12.57 -28.28
N ALA A 309 21.24 -12.46 -28.45
CA ALA A 309 20.27 -13.11 -27.58
C ALA A 309 20.17 -14.63 -27.82
N ILE A 310 20.32 -15.09 -29.07
CA ILE A 310 20.25 -16.52 -29.41
C ILE A 310 21.31 -17.36 -28.68
N PRO A 311 22.60 -16.98 -28.65
CA PRO A 311 23.59 -17.70 -27.84
C PRO A 311 23.24 -17.75 -26.35
N VAL A 312 22.71 -16.65 -25.79
CA VAL A 312 22.31 -16.61 -24.39
C VAL A 312 21.15 -17.56 -24.10
N LEU A 313 20.19 -17.67 -25.01
CA LEU A 313 19.11 -18.68 -24.92
C LEU A 313 19.63 -20.12 -24.96
N LEU A 314 20.69 -20.38 -25.71
CA LEU A 314 21.27 -21.73 -25.86
C LEU A 314 22.25 -22.09 -24.74
N THR A 315 23.01 -21.10 -24.22
CA THR A 315 24.06 -21.32 -23.22
C THR A 315 23.60 -21.04 -21.79
N GLY A 316 22.39 -20.55 -21.62
CA GLY A 316 21.82 -20.11 -20.36
C GLY A 316 21.97 -18.60 -20.12
N ASP A 317 20.99 -18.03 -19.44
CA ASP A 317 20.96 -16.60 -19.13
C ASP A 317 22.04 -16.24 -18.10
N ARG A 318 22.84 -15.25 -18.43
CA ARG A 318 23.88 -14.72 -17.54
C ARG A 318 23.40 -13.49 -16.83
N GLN A 319 23.91 -13.27 -15.65
CA GLN A 319 23.59 -12.08 -14.88
C GLN A 319 24.59 -10.97 -15.19
N LEU A 320 24.06 -9.81 -15.56
CA LEU A 320 24.85 -8.60 -15.78
C LEU A 320 24.82 -7.74 -14.52
N PRO A 321 25.96 -7.31 -13.99
CA PRO A 321 25.98 -6.41 -12.86
C PRO A 321 25.32 -5.08 -13.22
N VAL A 322 24.42 -4.64 -12.35
CA VAL A 322 23.84 -3.30 -12.37
C VAL A 322 24.82 -2.38 -11.64
N ARG A 323 25.22 -1.29 -12.28
CA ARG A 323 26.02 -0.25 -11.66
C ARG A 323 25.14 0.68 -10.83
N CYS A 324 24.04 1.15 -11.42
CA CYS A 324 22.96 1.85 -10.74
C CYS A 324 21.68 1.85 -11.57
N MET A 325 20.56 2.03 -10.86
CA MET A 325 19.29 2.43 -11.45
C MET A 325 18.78 3.65 -10.69
N VAL A 326 18.37 4.67 -11.41
CA VAL A 326 17.76 5.87 -10.85
C VAL A 326 16.51 6.21 -11.65
N THR A 327 15.40 6.37 -10.96
CA THR A 327 14.14 6.86 -11.55
C THR A 327 13.62 7.99 -10.70
N HIS A 328 13.40 9.15 -11.29
CA HIS A 328 12.80 10.31 -10.66
C HIS A 328 11.59 10.77 -11.47
N LEU A 329 10.45 10.85 -10.82
CA LEU A 329 9.18 11.29 -11.38
C LEU A 329 8.75 12.56 -10.67
N LYS A 330 8.26 13.54 -11.41
CA LYS A 330 7.62 14.73 -10.86
C LYS A 330 6.20 14.83 -11.40
N GLY A 331 5.23 15.02 -10.52
CA GLY A 331 3.81 15.02 -10.82
C GLY A 331 3.13 16.36 -10.53
N VAL A 332 2.16 16.69 -11.35
CA VAL A 332 1.21 17.79 -11.14
C VAL A 332 -0.15 17.29 -11.60
N ASP A 333 -1.20 17.51 -10.78
CA ASP A 333 -2.58 17.09 -11.09
C ASP A 333 -2.63 15.62 -11.56
N GLY A 334 -1.92 14.71 -10.85
CA GLY A 334 -1.89 13.27 -11.12
C GLY A 334 -1.16 12.83 -12.38
N ASP A 335 -0.55 13.74 -13.14
CA ASP A 335 0.27 13.42 -14.32
C ASP A 335 1.77 13.48 -13.95
N PHE A 336 2.37 12.31 -13.72
CA PHE A 336 3.76 12.16 -13.29
C PHE A 336 4.68 11.94 -14.50
N LYS A 337 5.58 12.89 -14.75
CA LYS A 337 6.57 12.83 -15.83
C LYS A 337 7.92 12.36 -15.32
N VAL A 338 8.55 11.53 -16.12
CA VAL A 338 9.94 11.10 -15.92
C VAL A 338 10.86 12.30 -16.07
N GLN A 339 11.55 12.67 -14.99
CA GLN A 339 12.64 13.64 -15.00
C GLN A 339 13.96 12.91 -15.32
N THR A 340 14.19 11.80 -14.63
CA THR A 340 15.35 10.94 -14.81
C THR A 340 14.89 9.49 -14.79
N LEU A 341 15.31 8.69 -15.76
CA LEU A 341 15.24 7.25 -15.76
C LEU A 341 16.49 6.70 -16.41
N VAL A 342 17.36 6.12 -15.62
CA VAL A 342 18.61 5.51 -16.04
C VAL A 342 18.77 4.16 -15.38
N LEU A 343 19.09 3.14 -16.17
CA LEU A 343 19.57 1.84 -15.71
C LEU A 343 20.93 1.60 -16.39
N ASP A 344 22.00 1.66 -15.62
CA ASP A 344 23.37 1.42 -16.07
C ASP A 344 23.82 -0.01 -15.69
N THR A 345 24.24 -0.76 -16.68
CA THR A 345 24.74 -2.13 -16.52
C THR A 345 26.15 -2.24 -17.13
N GLY A 346 26.81 -3.38 -16.92
CA GLY A 346 28.11 -3.66 -17.53
C GLY A 346 28.09 -3.73 -19.07
N LYS A 347 26.93 -3.84 -19.73
CA LYS A 347 26.77 -4.03 -21.18
C LYS A 347 26.03 -2.89 -21.88
N ALA A 348 25.16 -2.18 -21.19
CA ALA A 348 24.32 -1.14 -21.78
C ALA A 348 23.88 -0.10 -20.75
N VAL A 349 23.54 1.09 -21.25
CA VAL A 349 22.82 2.12 -20.52
C VAL A 349 21.42 2.25 -21.10
N VAL A 350 20.39 2.04 -20.28
CA VAL A 350 18.99 2.25 -20.66
C VAL A 350 18.54 3.58 -20.07
N THR A 351 17.99 4.44 -20.91
CA THR A 351 17.37 5.70 -20.50
C THR A 351 15.88 5.67 -20.84
N GLY A 352 15.08 6.37 -20.07
CA GLY A 352 13.64 6.41 -20.26
C GLY A 352 13.07 7.82 -20.23
N ALA A 353 11.94 8.00 -20.94
CA ALA A 353 11.14 9.20 -20.94
C ALA A 353 9.65 8.84 -20.99
N GLY A 354 8.78 9.80 -20.68
CA GLY A 354 7.34 9.61 -20.66
C GLY A 354 6.74 9.84 -19.29
N GLY A 355 5.73 9.08 -18.91
CA GLY A 355 5.07 9.31 -17.62
C GLY A 355 4.04 8.26 -17.23
N VAL A 356 3.48 8.53 -16.06
CA VAL A 356 2.41 7.76 -15.41
C VAL A 356 1.27 8.72 -15.14
N ASN A 357 0.07 8.42 -15.63
CA ASN A 357 -1.11 9.26 -15.46
C ASN A 357 -2.12 8.56 -14.55
N PHE A 358 -2.30 9.07 -13.34
CA PHE A 358 -3.23 8.53 -12.35
C PHE A 358 -4.69 8.93 -12.62
N VAL A 359 -4.95 10.01 -13.36
CA VAL A 359 -6.31 10.39 -13.76
C VAL A 359 -6.95 9.32 -14.64
N ASN A 360 -6.17 8.88 -15.63
CA ASN A 360 -6.59 7.84 -16.59
C ASN A 360 -6.12 6.45 -16.20
N GLU A 361 -5.30 6.30 -15.16
CA GLU A 361 -4.66 5.05 -14.76
C GLU A 361 -3.89 4.41 -15.92
N THR A 362 -3.03 5.21 -16.57
CA THR A 362 -2.30 4.80 -17.78
C THR A 362 -0.79 5.02 -17.64
N LEU A 363 -0.05 4.23 -18.43
CA LEU A 363 1.39 4.33 -18.62
C LEU A 363 1.69 4.74 -20.06
N ASP A 364 2.65 5.64 -20.25
CA ASP A 364 3.27 5.93 -21.54
C ASP A 364 4.77 6.19 -21.31
N LEU A 365 5.54 5.11 -21.33
CA LEU A 365 6.99 5.15 -21.13
C LEU A 365 7.69 4.65 -22.38
N LYS A 366 8.79 5.31 -22.72
CA LYS A 366 9.66 4.97 -23.83
C LYS A 366 11.07 4.76 -23.31
N LEU A 367 11.57 3.54 -23.45
CA LEU A 367 12.90 3.13 -23.04
C LEU A 367 13.83 3.06 -24.25
N VAL A 368 15.01 3.63 -24.13
CA VAL A 368 16.05 3.59 -25.16
C VAL A 368 17.30 2.98 -24.55
N SER A 369 17.77 1.90 -25.11
CA SER A 369 19.01 1.25 -24.70
C SER A 369 20.15 1.61 -25.66
N LYS A 370 21.34 1.87 -25.10
CA LYS A 370 22.58 2.12 -25.82
C LYS A 370 23.63 1.10 -25.35
N SER A 371 24.16 0.31 -26.27
CA SER A 371 25.20 -0.68 -25.97
C SER A 371 26.53 -0.01 -25.64
N LYS A 372 27.28 -0.57 -24.69
CA LYS A 372 28.68 -0.17 -24.40
C LYS A 372 29.69 -0.89 -25.27
N GLY A 373 29.34 -2.10 -25.73
CA GLY A 373 30.19 -2.93 -26.57
C GLY A 373 29.64 -3.12 -27.98
N PHE A 374 30.44 -3.77 -28.81
CA PHE A 374 30.06 -4.15 -30.18
C PHE A 374 28.91 -5.15 -30.21
N SER A 375 27.95 -4.94 -31.09
CA SER A 375 26.84 -5.85 -31.33
C SER A 375 26.56 -5.98 -32.83
N LEU A 376 26.48 -7.21 -33.30
CA LEU A 376 26.00 -7.57 -34.61
C LEU A 376 24.48 -7.75 -34.60
N ALA A 377 23.76 -7.17 -35.51
CA ALA A 377 22.31 -7.32 -35.65
C ALA A 377 21.46 -6.68 -34.52
N ALA A 378 21.92 -5.53 -34.00
CA ALA A 378 21.10 -4.71 -33.09
C ALA A 378 20.08 -3.88 -33.88
N LEU A 379 18.78 -4.19 -33.72
CA LEU A 379 17.69 -3.43 -34.37
C LEU A 379 17.44 -2.05 -33.74
N ARG A 380 18.07 -1.75 -32.63
CA ARG A 380 18.04 -0.44 -31.93
C ARG A 380 16.71 0.31 -32.01
N GLY A 381 15.64 -0.31 -31.58
CA GLY A 381 14.34 0.36 -31.43
C GLY A 381 14.09 0.73 -29.99
N PRO A 382 13.36 1.82 -29.71
CA PRO A 382 12.86 2.04 -28.37
C PRO A 382 11.82 1.00 -28.00
N ILE A 383 11.77 0.64 -26.72
CA ILE A 383 10.69 -0.14 -26.15
C ILE A 383 9.65 0.82 -25.57
N ASN A 384 8.41 0.65 -25.96
CA ASN A 384 7.29 1.38 -25.42
C ASN A 384 6.58 0.52 -24.37
N ILE A 385 6.25 1.13 -23.22
CA ILE A 385 5.37 0.58 -22.21
C ILE A 385 4.13 1.47 -22.20
N LYS A 386 3.04 0.98 -22.76
CA LYS A 386 1.79 1.76 -22.92
C LYS A 386 0.59 0.97 -22.42
N GLY A 387 -0.50 1.65 -22.10
CA GLY A 387 -1.76 1.02 -21.73
C GLY A 387 -2.22 1.38 -20.34
N THR A 388 -3.17 0.64 -19.81
CA THR A 388 -3.72 0.86 -18.48
C THR A 388 -2.87 0.19 -17.40
N PHE A 389 -3.02 0.59 -16.15
CA PHE A 389 -2.38 -0.09 -15.00
C PHE A 389 -2.78 -1.56 -14.91
N LYS A 390 -4.00 -1.88 -15.38
CA LYS A 390 -4.52 -3.25 -15.39
C LYS A 390 -3.93 -4.10 -16.51
N ASP A 391 -3.68 -3.50 -17.69
CA ASP A 391 -3.17 -4.18 -18.89
C ASP A 391 -2.05 -3.35 -19.54
N PRO A 392 -0.85 -3.32 -18.93
CA PRO A 392 0.30 -2.65 -19.51
C PRO A 392 0.85 -3.48 -20.69
N LYS A 393 0.99 -2.84 -21.84
CA LYS A 393 1.54 -3.43 -23.06
C LYS A 393 3.00 -3.02 -23.23
N VAL A 394 3.87 -4.00 -23.32
CA VAL A 394 5.32 -3.80 -23.53
C VAL A 394 5.68 -4.30 -24.92
N GLY A 395 6.27 -3.45 -25.73
CA GLY A 395 6.68 -3.85 -27.07
C GLY A 395 7.63 -2.89 -27.76
N PRO A 396 8.34 -3.35 -28.79
CA PRO A 396 9.22 -2.50 -29.58
C PRO A 396 8.43 -1.47 -30.39
N ASP A 397 9.09 -0.35 -30.68
CA ASP A 397 8.60 0.61 -31.69
C ASP A 397 8.90 0.05 -33.09
N PHE A 398 7.94 -0.69 -33.61
CA PHE A 398 8.10 -1.40 -34.90
C PHE A 398 8.39 -0.46 -36.07
N GLN A 399 7.98 0.81 -36.05
CA GLN A 399 8.27 1.74 -37.16
C GLN A 399 9.77 1.98 -37.31
N LYS A 400 10.48 2.20 -36.19
CA LYS A 400 11.93 2.40 -36.22
C LYS A 400 12.72 1.12 -36.45
N ALA A 401 12.23 -0.01 -35.98
CA ALA A 401 12.82 -1.31 -36.24
C ALA A 401 12.65 -1.71 -37.73
N ALA A 402 11.46 -1.46 -38.29
CA ALA A 402 11.17 -1.74 -39.71
C ALA A 402 12.02 -0.89 -40.66
N LEU A 403 12.28 0.38 -40.38
CA LEU A 403 13.14 1.24 -41.18
C LEU A 403 14.58 0.69 -41.29
N ARG A 404 15.12 0.19 -40.20
CA ARG A 404 16.46 -0.44 -40.19
C ARG A 404 16.47 -1.80 -40.94
N GLY A 405 15.43 -2.59 -40.73
CA GLY A 405 15.24 -3.83 -41.49
C GLY A 405 15.14 -3.57 -42.98
N ALA A 406 14.36 -2.57 -43.38
CA ALA A 406 14.26 -2.18 -44.82
C ALA A 406 15.58 -1.67 -45.38
N ALA A 407 16.35 -0.86 -44.62
CA ALA A 407 17.68 -0.41 -45.02
C ALA A 407 18.67 -1.60 -45.16
N ALA A 408 18.59 -2.58 -44.24
CA ALA A 408 19.41 -3.79 -44.32
C ALA A 408 19.10 -4.60 -45.57
N VAL A 409 17.81 -4.78 -45.89
CA VAL A 409 17.37 -5.47 -47.12
C VAL A 409 17.85 -4.72 -48.36
N ALA A 410 17.65 -3.40 -48.43
CA ALA A 410 18.06 -2.58 -49.57
C ALA A 410 19.56 -2.63 -49.81
N LEU A 411 20.38 -2.48 -48.79
CA LEU A 411 21.83 -2.58 -48.88
C LEU A 411 22.30 -4.01 -49.19
N GLY A 412 21.61 -5.00 -48.62
CA GLY A 412 21.88 -6.42 -48.94
C GLY A 412 21.69 -6.74 -50.41
N LEU A 413 20.61 -6.26 -51.02
CA LEU A 413 20.35 -6.43 -52.45
C LEU A 413 21.36 -5.67 -53.31
N ALA A 414 21.74 -4.44 -52.87
CA ALA A 414 22.72 -3.61 -53.64
C ALA A 414 24.14 -4.15 -53.57
N THR A 415 24.52 -4.95 -52.55
CA THR A 415 25.90 -5.39 -52.29
C THR A 415 26.07 -6.92 -52.25
N SER A 416 25.15 -7.66 -52.89
CA SER A 416 25.17 -9.13 -52.90
C SER A 416 25.25 -9.75 -51.49
N GLY A 417 24.58 -9.14 -50.54
CA GLY A 417 24.41 -9.65 -49.18
C GLY A 417 25.32 -8.98 -48.11
N ILE A 418 26.51 -8.50 -48.47
CA ILE A 418 27.46 -7.96 -47.49
C ILE A 418 26.95 -6.69 -46.81
N GLY A 419 26.31 -5.79 -47.56
CA GLY A 419 25.77 -4.55 -47.05
C GLY A 419 24.53 -4.69 -46.13
N ALA A 420 23.89 -5.86 -46.11
CA ALA A 420 22.75 -6.11 -45.24
C ALA A 420 23.09 -6.02 -43.74
N ILE A 421 24.33 -6.27 -43.38
CA ILE A 421 24.81 -6.29 -42.00
C ILE A 421 25.07 -4.87 -41.48
N ILE A 422 25.48 -3.92 -42.35
CA ILE A 422 25.91 -2.58 -41.95
C ILE A 422 24.86 -1.81 -41.10
N PRO A 423 23.57 -1.72 -41.48
CA PRO A 423 22.58 -1.02 -40.69
C PRO A 423 22.28 -1.67 -39.33
N LEU A 424 22.69 -2.95 -39.17
CA LEU A 424 22.45 -3.76 -37.99
C LEU A 424 23.63 -3.77 -37.02
N ILE A 425 24.80 -3.23 -37.43
CA ILE A 425 25.99 -3.16 -36.59
C ILE A 425 25.82 -2.04 -35.55
N ASP A 426 26.07 -2.38 -34.30
CA ASP A 426 26.24 -1.43 -33.20
C ASP A 426 27.71 -1.46 -32.75
N PHE A 427 28.44 -0.38 -33.02
CA PHE A 427 29.82 -0.22 -32.56
C PHE A 427 29.95 0.03 -31.08
N GLY A 428 28.84 0.16 -30.35
CA GLY A 428 28.84 0.53 -28.94
C GLY A 428 29.13 2.02 -28.74
N GLY A 429 29.79 2.33 -27.63
CA GLY A 429 30.25 3.69 -27.32
C GLY A 429 29.39 4.42 -26.29
N ALA A 430 28.41 3.76 -25.67
CA ALA A 430 27.80 4.32 -24.47
C ALA A 430 28.83 4.35 -23.34
N LYS A 431 28.99 5.53 -22.74
CA LYS A 431 29.84 5.71 -21.55
C LYS A 431 29.06 5.31 -20.29
N ASP A 432 29.81 4.97 -19.26
CA ASP A 432 29.27 4.77 -17.92
C ASP A 432 28.54 6.03 -17.45
N SER A 433 27.39 5.84 -16.81
CA SER A 433 26.68 6.93 -16.17
C SER A 433 27.38 7.36 -14.88
N ASP A 434 27.31 8.64 -14.54
CA ASP A 434 27.72 9.12 -13.21
C ASP A 434 26.65 8.75 -12.19
N CYS A 435 26.71 7.50 -11.70
CA CYS A 435 25.75 6.95 -10.76
C CYS A 435 25.66 7.76 -9.48
N LYS A 436 26.81 8.31 -9.01
CA LYS A 436 26.82 9.09 -7.78
C LYS A 436 26.05 10.40 -7.96
N ALA A 437 26.33 11.15 -9.01
CA ALA A 437 25.60 12.39 -9.29
C ALA A 437 24.11 12.17 -9.48
N LEU A 438 23.71 11.09 -10.19
CA LEU A 438 22.30 10.75 -10.38
C LEU A 438 21.59 10.39 -9.08
N ILE A 439 22.25 9.66 -8.18
CA ILE A 439 21.71 9.28 -6.87
C ILE A 439 21.62 10.50 -5.95
N ASP A 440 22.65 11.33 -5.93
CA ASP A 440 22.68 12.57 -5.13
C ASP A 440 21.56 13.52 -5.58
N GLU A 441 21.34 13.68 -6.89
CA GLU A 441 20.25 14.48 -7.45
C GLU A 441 18.87 13.91 -7.04
N ALA A 442 18.67 12.61 -7.19
CA ALA A 442 17.41 11.95 -6.83
C ALA A 442 17.17 11.91 -5.32
N SER A 443 18.24 11.93 -4.50
CA SER A 443 18.16 11.90 -3.03
C SER A 443 18.01 13.31 -2.43
N GLY A 444 18.28 14.37 -3.18
CA GLY A 444 18.23 15.76 -2.75
C GLY A 444 16.88 16.13 -2.10
N PRO A 445 16.82 17.23 -1.32
CA PRO A 445 15.55 17.69 -0.77
C PRO A 445 14.59 17.99 -1.93
N ALA A 446 13.40 17.36 -1.91
CA ALA A 446 12.36 17.70 -2.87
C ALA A 446 12.07 19.20 -2.78
N ALA A 447 12.01 19.89 -3.91
CA ALA A 447 11.46 21.24 -3.92
C ALA A 447 10.03 21.16 -3.31
N PRO A 448 9.66 22.10 -2.41
CA PRO A 448 8.29 22.11 -1.90
C PRO A 448 7.33 22.16 -3.09
N PRO A 449 6.29 21.30 -3.09
CA PRO A 449 5.29 21.36 -4.16
C PRO A 449 4.69 22.78 -4.19
N PRO A 450 4.33 23.27 -5.37
CA PRO A 450 3.62 24.54 -5.48
C PRO A 450 2.36 24.45 -4.61
N LEU A 451 2.21 25.38 -3.68
CA LEU A 451 0.97 25.49 -2.89
C LEU A 451 -0.17 25.58 -3.89
N HIS A 452 -1.10 24.62 -3.85
CA HIS A 452 -2.33 24.73 -4.61
C HIS A 452 -2.95 26.07 -4.27
N ALA A 453 -2.87 27.02 -5.18
CA ALA A 453 -3.71 28.21 -5.14
C ALA A 453 -5.14 27.68 -5.13
N ALA A 454 -5.87 27.95 -4.07
CA ALA A 454 -7.26 27.54 -3.94
C ALA A 454 -7.98 27.90 -5.24
N LYS A 455 -8.26 26.91 -6.07
CA LYS A 455 -9.22 27.07 -7.16
C LYS A 455 -10.56 27.33 -6.47
N ARG A 456 -11.00 28.60 -6.54
CA ARG A 456 -12.31 29.08 -6.09
C ARG A 456 -13.41 28.40 -6.88
#